data_9100f9c54dba3172aae39eb0ce4b2e8f
#
_entry.id   9100f9c54dba3172aae39eb0ce4b2e8f
#
_cell.length_a   1.000
_cell.length_b   1.000
_cell.length_c   1.000
_cell.angle_alpha   90.00
_cell.angle_beta   90.00
_cell.angle_gamma   90.00
#
_symmetry.space_group_name_H-M   'P 1'
#
loop_
_entity.id
_entity.type
_entity.pdbx_description
1 polymer ?
#
loop_
_entity_poly.entity_id
_entity_poly.type
_entity_poly.pdbx_seq_one_letter_code
_entity_poly.pdbx_strand_id
1 'polypeptide(L)'
;PLDGISLLPLLTGSAQGAERSVISEYSSEGVCAASRMLREGRWKYVFTHGLPPMLFDLVADPDELLNLAGQAAHASLEQRLHARLVQDWDPATMHVRILASQRERLFLAEVAAASAKSPNWAYQPFVDESQRFIRGSGTAGPTSVKSRARFPYVEPVLPDKTGPATD
;
A
#
# COMPACT_ATOMS: atom_id res chain seq x y z
N PRO A 1 6.88 -6.35 23.23
CA PRO A 1 6.50 -4.96 23.09
C PRO A 1 5.71 -4.78 21.79
N LEU A 2 4.73 -3.87 21.80
CA LEU A 2 3.99 -3.48 20.61
C LEU A 2 4.41 -2.05 20.25
N ASP A 3 4.58 -1.77 18.96
CA ASP A 3 4.95 -0.43 18.47
C ASP A 3 3.77 0.55 18.49
N GLY A 4 2.55 0.01 18.56
CA GLY A 4 1.33 0.78 18.63
C GLY A 4 0.95 1.23 20.05
N ILE A 5 0.11 2.25 20.11
CA ILE A 5 -0.51 2.71 21.37
C ILE A 5 -1.98 2.33 21.41
N SER A 6 -2.51 2.06 22.60
CA SER A 6 -3.91 1.71 22.77
C SER A 6 -4.85 2.84 22.30
N LEU A 7 -5.86 2.48 21.53
CA LEU A 7 -6.95 3.38 21.14
C LEU A 7 -8.07 3.45 22.19
N LEU A 8 -8.02 2.60 23.22
CA LEU A 8 -9.07 2.50 24.23
C LEU A 8 -9.39 3.86 24.91
N PRO A 9 -8.39 4.69 25.29
CA PRO A 9 -8.68 5.99 25.87
C PRO A 9 -9.47 6.93 24.97
N LEU A 10 -9.30 6.83 23.65
CA LEU A 10 -10.11 7.60 22.67
C LEU A 10 -11.54 7.03 22.56
N LEU A 11 -11.65 5.71 22.50
CA LEU A 11 -12.94 5.02 22.38
C LEU A 11 -13.82 5.24 23.62
N THR A 12 -13.22 5.36 24.79
CA THR A 12 -13.94 5.63 26.05
C THR A 12 -14.13 7.11 26.34
N GLY A 13 -13.62 8.01 25.48
CA GLY A 13 -13.69 9.46 25.72
C GLY A 13 -12.79 9.96 26.86
N SER A 14 -11.94 9.09 27.42
CA SER A 14 -11.02 9.45 28.52
C SER A 14 -9.77 10.21 28.06
N ALA A 15 -9.48 10.23 26.75
CA ALA A 15 -8.48 11.09 26.14
C ALA A 15 -9.14 11.94 25.05
N GLN A 16 -8.91 13.25 25.10
CA GLN A 16 -9.21 14.11 23.96
C GLN A 16 -8.17 13.84 22.87
N GLY A 17 -8.57 13.93 21.60
CA GLY A 17 -7.75 13.63 20.45
C GLY A 17 -6.45 14.44 20.43
N ALA A 18 -5.40 13.89 21.03
CA ALA A 18 -4.06 14.42 20.82
C ALA A 18 -3.76 14.32 19.34
N GLU A 19 -3.20 15.37 18.76
CA GLU A 19 -2.67 15.32 17.40
C GLU A 19 -1.68 14.15 17.31
N ARG A 20 -2.09 13.10 16.60
CA ARG A 20 -1.29 11.89 16.45
C ARG A 20 -0.52 11.98 15.15
N SER A 21 0.75 11.63 15.21
CA SER A 21 1.48 11.36 13.99
C SER A 21 1.46 9.87 13.69
N VAL A 22 1.24 9.55 12.43
CA VAL A 22 1.22 8.18 11.92
C VAL A 22 2.20 8.09 10.76
N ILE A 23 3.06 7.08 10.80
CA ILE A 23 3.97 6.76 9.71
C ILE A 23 3.46 5.49 9.02
N SER A 24 3.50 5.51 7.70
CA SER A 24 3.23 4.36 6.85
C SER A 24 4.37 4.18 5.86
N GLU A 25 4.80 2.93 5.67
CA GLU A 25 5.83 2.56 4.70
C GLU A 25 5.23 1.76 3.56
N TYR A 26 5.76 2.00 2.37
CA TYR A 26 5.39 1.24 1.19
C TYR A 26 6.60 0.99 0.30
N SER A 27 6.83 -0.28 -0.02
CA SER A 27 7.98 -0.73 -0.80
C SER A 27 7.61 -1.88 -1.72
N SER A 28 6.35 -1.95 -2.13
CA SER A 28 5.79 -3.05 -2.89
C SER A 28 5.37 -2.61 -4.30
N GLU A 29 4.34 -3.23 -4.83
CA GLU A 29 3.86 -3.05 -6.19
C GLU A 29 3.54 -1.57 -6.51
N GLY A 30 3.94 -1.13 -7.68
CA GLY A 30 3.62 0.21 -8.20
C GLY A 30 4.53 1.34 -7.73
N VAL A 31 5.51 1.09 -6.86
CA VAL A 31 6.52 2.10 -6.47
C VAL A 31 7.89 1.76 -7.05
N CYS A 32 8.62 2.77 -7.48
CA CYS A 32 9.97 2.63 -8.05
C CYS A 32 11.08 2.63 -6.98
N ALA A 33 10.77 3.07 -5.76
CA ALA A 33 11.73 3.17 -4.65
C ALA A 33 11.03 3.13 -3.29
N ALA A 34 11.82 2.99 -2.22
CA ALA A 34 11.32 3.04 -0.85
C ALA A 34 10.54 4.34 -0.60
N SER A 35 9.34 4.21 -0.10
CA SER A 35 8.43 5.32 0.15
C SER A 35 7.93 5.28 1.59
N ARG A 36 7.87 6.44 2.22
CA ARG A 36 7.31 6.64 3.56
C ARG A 36 6.36 7.84 3.55
N MET A 37 5.27 7.72 4.26
CA MET A 37 4.30 8.79 4.48
C MET A 37 4.22 9.10 5.97
N LEU A 38 4.20 10.37 6.31
CA LEU A 38 3.90 10.88 7.65
C LEU A 38 2.61 11.69 7.59
N ARG A 39 1.64 11.33 8.44
CA ARG A 39 0.49 12.18 8.72
C ARG A 39 0.61 12.75 10.12
N GLU A 40 0.55 14.08 10.24
CA GLU A 40 0.57 14.80 11.50
C GLU A 40 -0.48 15.91 11.48
N GLY A 41 -1.51 15.77 12.29
CA GLY A 41 -2.64 16.70 12.29
C GLY A 41 -3.28 16.82 10.91
N ARG A 42 -3.31 18.06 10.38
CA ARG A 42 -3.83 18.35 9.03
C ARG A 42 -2.85 18.05 7.90
N TRP A 43 -1.58 17.82 8.21
CA TRP A 43 -0.53 17.68 7.20
C TRP A 43 -0.28 16.23 6.84
N LYS A 44 -0.12 15.96 5.55
CA LYS A 44 0.36 14.70 5.00
C LYS A 44 1.61 14.96 4.18
N TYR A 45 2.70 14.33 4.56
CA TYR A 45 3.97 14.43 3.87
C TYR A 45 4.39 13.05 3.35
N VAL A 46 4.72 12.96 2.07
CA VAL A 46 5.16 11.71 1.43
C VAL A 46 6.54 11.92 0.85
N PHE A 47 7.44 11.03 1.20
CA PHE A 47 8.79 11.00 0.67
C PHE A 47 9.07 9.65 0.01
N THR A 48 9.54 9.70 -1.24
CA THR A 48 9.99 8.52 -1.98
C THR A 48 11.45 8.74 -2.38
N HIS A 49 12.31 7.78 -2.09
CA HIS A 49 13.74 7.91 -2.35
C HIS A 49 14.00 8.23 -3.83
N GLY A 50 14.77 9.29 -4.08
CA GLY A 50 15.12 9.75 -5.42
C GLY A 50 14.03 10.51 -6.18
N LEU A 51 12.87 10.78 -5.58
CA LEU A 51 11.79 11.55 -6.18
C LEU A 51 11.50 12.83 -5.39
N PRO A 52 10.90 13.85 -6.02
CA PRO A 52 10.38 15.02 -5.32
C PRO A 52 9.35 14.60 -4.26
N PRO A 53 9.36 15.23 -3.09
CA PRO A 53 8.37 14.96 -2.06
C PRO A 53 6.99 15.52 -2.39
N MET A 54 5.99 15.09 -1.62
CA MET A 54 4.65 15.64 -1.68
C MET A 54 4.22 16.10 -0.28
N LEU A 55 3.56 17.25 -0.23
CA LEU A 55 3.01 17.83 0.99
C LEU A 55 1.57 18.28 0.73
N PHE A 56 0.64 17.85 1.55
CA PHE A 56 -0.76 18.17 1.43
C PHE A 56 -1.33 18.71 2.73
N ASP A 57 -2.26 19.64 2.62
CA ASP A 57 -3.08 20.16 3.70
C ASP A 57 -4.46 19.51 3.63
N LEU A 58 -4.69 18.44 4.38
CA LEU A 58 -5.91 17.65 4.30
C LEU A 58 -7.18 18.35 4.83
N VAL A 59 -7.03 19.53 5.42
CA VAL A 59 -8.18 20.37 5.83
C VAL A 59 -8.59 21.30 4.70
N ALA A 60 -7.62 21.93 4.04
CA ALA A 60 -7.90 22.84 2.92
C ALA A 60 -8.10 22.08 1.60
N ASP A 61 -7.46 20.93 1.46
CA ASP A 61 -7.46 20.10 0.24
C ASP A 61 -7.59 18.61 0.63
N PRO A 62 -8.79 18.16 1.00
CA PRO A 62 -9.03 16.78 1.41
C PRO A 62 -8.85 15.76 0.27
N ASP A 63 -8.91 16.21 -0.98
CA ASP A 63 -8.75 15.38 -2.18
C ASP A 63 -7.29 15.30 -2.66
N GLU A 64 -6.36 15.99 -1.97
CA GLU A 64 -4.91 15.95 -2.24
C GLU A 64 -4.55 16.36 -3.69
N LEU A 65 -5.23 17.36 -4.21
CA LEU A 65 -5.05 17.84 -5.59
C LEU A 65 -3.89 18.84 -5.74
N LEU A 66 -3.51 19.51 -4.64
CA LEU A 66 -2.50 20.56 -4.64
C LEU A 66 -1.26 20.14 -3.82
N ASN A 67 -0.18 19.79 -4.50
CA ASN A 67 1.10 19.57 -3.84
C ASN A 67 1.74 20.88 -3.41
N LEU A 68 1.95 21.05 -2.10
CA LEU A 68 2.55 22.22 -1.47
C LEU A 68 4.06 22.10 -1.26
N ALA A 69 4.66 20.93 -1.54
CA ALA A 69 6.10 20.72 -1.39
C ALA A 69 6.91 21.67 -2.29
N GLY A 70 8.05 22.11 -1.79
CA GLY A 70 8.94 23.05 -2.47
C GLY A 70 8.48 24.51 -2.48
N GLN A 71 7.30 24.82 -1.94
CA GLN A 71 6.85 26.21 -1.81
C GLN A 71 7.53 26.90 -0.61
N ALA A 72 8.06 28.09 -0.82
CA ALA A 72 8.78 28.86 0.20
C ALA A 72 7.96 29.06 1.50
N ALA A 73 6.65 29.23 1.38
CA ALA A 73 5.75 29.39 2.52
C ALA A 73 5.67 28.15 3.42
N HIS A 74 5.98 26.97 2.90
CA HIS A 74 5.91 25.69 3.61
C HIS A 74 7.27 25.06 3.89
N ALA A 75 8.38 25.73 3.55
CA ALA A 75 9.73 25.16 3.62
C ALA A 75 10.12 24.68 5.03
N SER A 76 9.83 25.46 6.07
CA SER A 76 10.14 25.07 7.47
C SER A 76 9.28 23.89 7.95
N LEU A 77 8.02 23.83 7.54
CA LEU A 77 7.13 22.73 7.83
C LEU A 77 7.62 21.45 7.14
N GLU A 78 7.92 21.53 5.86
CA GLU A 78 8.42 20.41 5.06
C GLU A 78 9.71 19.84 5.66
N GLN A 79 10.67 20.71 6.01
CA GLN A 79 11.92 20.32 6.65
C GLN A 79 11.68 19.58 7.98
N ARG A 80 10.76 20.07 8.81
CA ARG A 80 10.41 19.45 10.09
C ARG A 80 9.77 18.07 9.89
N LEU A 81 8.81 17.95 8.97
CA LEU A 81 8.14 16.69 8.68
C LEU A 81 9.12 15.68 8.07
N HIS A 82 10.01 16.13 7.18
CA HIS A 82 11.06 15.30 6.62
C HIS A 82 12.00 14.75 7.69
N ALA A 83 12.54 15.63 8.55
CA ALA A 83 13.44 15.23 9.61
C ALA A 83 12.80 14.18 10.55
N ARG A 84 11.52 14.34 10.87
CA ARG A 84 10.77 13.38 11.67
C ARG A 84 10.59 12.04 10.96
N LEU A 85 10.30 12.08 9.64
CA LEU A 85 10.05 10.88 8.84
C LEU A 85 11.30 10.02 8.67
N VAL A 86 12.48 10.63 8.60
CA VAL A 86 13.77 9.92 8.42
C VAL A 86 14.52 9.65 9.72
N GLN A 87 13.96 10.04 10.87
CA GLN A 87 14.64 9.95 12.17
C GLN A 87 15.16 8.54 12.50
N ASP A 88 14.41 7.52 12.14
CA ASP A 88 14.68 6.09 12.36
C ASP A 88 14.77 5.28 11.06
N TRP A 89 14.89 5.96 9.92
CA TRP A 89 14.82 5.36 8.61
C TRP A 89 15.80 5.99 7.63
N ASP A 90 16.71 5.18 7.11
CA ASP A 90 17.60 5.58 6.02
C ASP A 90 17.05 5.11 4.67
N PRO A 91 16.48 6.02 3.87
CA PRO A 91 15.86 5.68 2.59
C PRO A 91 16.83 5.07 1.58
N ALA A 92 18.11 5.49 1.59
CA ALA A 92 19.12 4.97 0.67
C ALA A 92 19.46 3.51 0.99
N THR A 93 19.75 3.21 2.25
CA THR A 93 19.99 1.84 2.72
C THR A 93 18.77 0.97 2.48
N MET A 94 17.56 1.48 2.74
CA MET A 94 16.33 0.72 2.50
C MET A 94 16.14 0.41 1.02
N HIS A 95 16.40 1.37 0.15
CA HIS A 95 16.32 1.15 -1.30
C HIS A 95 17.28 0.05 -1.79
N VAL A 96 18.52 0.04 -1.30
CA VAL A 96 19.50 -1.01 -1.61
C VAL A 96 19.00 -2.38 -1.15
N ARG A 97 18.44 -2.48 0.06
CA ARG A 97 17.87 -3.72 0.60
C ARG A 97 16.70 -4.23 -0.22
N ILE A 98 15.82 -3.34 -0.67
CA ILE A 98 14.68 -3.68 -1.54
C ILE A 98 15.18 -4.28 -2.85
N LEU A 99 16.16 -3.65 -3.50
CA LEU A 99 16.72 -4.15 -4.76
C LEU A 99 17.42 -5.51 -4.57
N ALA A 100 18.12 -5.71 -3.46
CA ALA A 100 18.72 -7.01 -3.14
C ALA A 100 17.64 -8.09 -2.99
N SER A 101 16.60 -7.83 -2.21
CA SER A 101 15.47 -8.75 -2.04
C SER A 101 14.72 -9.05 -3.34
N GLN A 102 14.62 -8.07 -4.24
CA GLN A 102 14.01 -8.31 -5.56
C GLN A 102 14.86 -9.26 -6.42
N ARG A 103 16.19 -9.11 -6.40
CA ARG A 103 17.11 -10.01 -7.11
C ARG A 103 17.03 -11.44 -6.57
N GLU A 104 17.00 -11.61 -5.25
CA GLU A 104 16.83 -12.92 -4.61
C GLU A 104 15.52 -13.58 -5.04
N ARG A 105 14.41 -12.84 -5.07
CA ARG A 105 13.11 -13.36 -5.51
C ARG A 105 13.10 -13.75 -6.98
N LEU A 106 13.75 -12.98 -7.85
CA LEU A 106 13.90 -13.33 -9.27
C LEU A 106 14.70 -14.61 -9.43
N PHE A 107 15.82 -14.75 -8.72
CA PHE A 107 16.61 -15.98 -8.72
C PHE A 107 15.79 -17.21 -8.26
N LEU A 108 15.03 -17.07 -7.17
CA LEU A 108 14.16 -18.15 -6.70
C LEU A 108 13.08 -18.51 -7.73
N ALA A 109 12.53 -17.53 -8.41
CA ALA A 109 11.54 -17.75 -9.48
C ALA A 109 12.16 -18.50 -10.67
N GLU A 110 13.39 -18.17 -11.08
CA GLU A 110 14.14 -18.88 -12.14
C GLU A 110 14.41 -20.32 -11.75
N VAL A 111 14.86 -20.58 -10.50
CA VAL A 111 15.09 -21.93 -9.98
C VAL A 111 13.80 -22.74 -9.96
N ALA A 112 12.71 -22.13 -9.51
CA ALA A 112 11.39 -22.78 -9.49
C ALA A 112 10.92 -23.14 -10.91
N ALA A 113 11.09 -22.24 -11.87
CA ALA A 113 10.76 -22.50 -13.27
C ALA A 113 11.59 -23.63 -13.88
N ALA A 114 12.90 -23.69 -13.55
CA ALA A 114 13.79 -24.74 -14.03
C ALA A 114 13.48 -26.12 -13.41
N SER A 115 12.88 -26.17 -12.23
CA SER A 115 12.58 -27.43 -11.52
C SER A 115 11.37 -28.19 -12.08
N ALA A 116 10.69 -27.65 -13.10
CA ALA A 116 9.43 -28.17 -13.67
C ALA A 116 8.30 -28.39 -12.62
N LYS A 117 8.50 -28.00 -11.39
CA LYS A 117 7.48 -27.99 -10.35
C LYS A 117 6.87 -26.60 -10.32
N SER A 118 5.66 -26.46 -10.84
CA SER A 118 4.88 -25.24 -10.61
C SER A 118 4.84 -24.94 -9.11
N PRO A 119 5.23 -23.73 -8.65
CA PRO A 119 5.12 -23.38 -7.24
C PRO A 119 3.65 -23.53 -6.86
N ASN A 120 3.35 -24.59 -6.13
CA ASN A 120 2.01 -24.82 -5.67
C ASN A 120 1.77 -24.01 -4.39
N TRP A 121 1.14 -22.88 -4.52
CA TRP A 121 0.61 -22.10 -3.40
C TRP A 121 -0.56 -22.81 -2.69
N ALA A 122 -0.95 -23.99 -3.15
CA ALA A 122 -2.06 -24.75 -2.62
C ALA A 122 -1.69 -25.61 -1.41
N TYR A 123 -0.87 -25.08 -0.48
CA TYR A 123 -0.88 -25.61 0.89
C TYR A 123 -2.19 -25.23 1.61
N GLN A 124 -2.98 -24.35 1.02
CA GLN A 124 -4.32 -24.04 1.49
C GLN A 124 -5.29 -25.07 0.92
N PRO A 125 -6.22 -25.61 1.73
CA PRO A 125 -7.25 -26.48 1.22
C PRO A 125 -8.02 -25.78 0.10
N PHE A 126 -8.47 -26.54 -0.90
CA PHE A 126 -9.28 -25.99 -1.96
C PHE A 126 -10.50 -25.28 -1.35
N VAL A 127 -10.56 -23.99 -1.59
CA VAL A 127 -11.70 -23.16 -1.20
C VAL A 127 -12.33 -22.66 -2.49
N ASP A 128 -13.64 -22.83 -2.62
CA ASP A 128 -14.38 -22.21 -3.72
C ASP A 128 -14.09 -20.72 -3.72
N GLU A 129 -13.53 -20.22 -4.80
CA GLU A 129 -13.13 -18.80 -4.90
C GLU A 129 -14.32 -17.84 -4.76
N SER A 130 -15.54 -18.31 -5.03
CA SER A 130 -16.76 -17.55 -4.77
C SER A 130 -16.99 -17.26 -3.29
N GLN A 131 -16.40 -18.08 -2.41
CA GLN A 131 -16.45 -17.96 -0.95
C GLN A 131 -15.25 -17.20 -0.37
N ARG A 132 -14.27 -16.82 -1.17
CA ARG A 132 -13.11 -16.07 -0.71
C ARG A 132 -13.46 -14.60 -0.55
N PHE A 133 -13.19 -14.08 0.63
CA PHE A 133 -13.25 -12.65 0.94
C PHE A 133 -11.91 -11.93 0.67
N ILE A 134 -11.11 -12.43 -0.26
CA ILE A 134 -9.82 -11.88 -0.64
C ILE A 134 -9.86 -11.55 -2.12
N ARG A 135 -9.33 -10.38 -2.48
CA ARG A 135 -9.16 -10.00 -3.88
C ARG A 135 -8.14 -10.95 -4.52
N GLY A 136 -8.57 -11.83 -5.41
CA GLY A 136 -7.67 -12.69 -6.16
C GLY A 136 -6.85 -11.90 -7.18
N SER A 137 -5.61 -12.35 -7.41
CA SER A 137 -4.71 -11.81 -8.44
C SER A 137 -5.07 -12.28 -9.86
N GLY A 138 -6.30 -12.73 -10.07
CA GLY A 138 -6.73 -13.25 -11.37
C GLY A 138 -6.67 -12.20 -12.47
N THR A 139 -6.09 -12.57 -13.60
CA THR A 139 -6.25 -11.90 -14.87
C THR A 139 -7.73 -11.71 -15.18
N ALA A 140 -8.08 -10.66 -15.91
CA ALA A 140 -9.45 -10.34 -16.26
C ALA A 140 -10.21 -11.57 -16.76
N GLY A 141 -11.20 -12.05 -15.98
CA GLY A 141 -11.97 -13.23 -16.29
C GLY A 141 -13.02 -13.55 -15.22
N PRO A 142 -13.88 -14.54 -15.44
CA PRO A 142 -14.94 -14.92 -14.50
C PRO A 142 -14.43 -15.23 -13.08
N THR A 143 -13.24 -15.82 -12.98
CA THR A 143 -12.57 -16.14 -11.73
C THR A 143 -12.17 -14.89 -10.93
N SER A 144 -11.71 -13.83 -11.58
CA SER A 144 -11.35 -12.59 -10.90
C SER A 144 -12.56 -11.86 -10.30
N VAL A 145 -13.72 -12.02 -10.94
CA VAL A 145 -14.97 -11.44 -10.43
C VAL A 145 -15.47 -12.23 -9.21
N LYS A 146 -15.33 -13.54 -9.21
CA LYS A 146 -15.72 -14.43 -8.10
C LYS A 146 -14.83 -14.25 -6.87
N SER A 147 -13.55 -13.95 -7.06
CA SER A 147 -12.58 -13.79 -5.97
C SER A 147 -12.63 -12.42 -5.27
N ARG A 148 -13.49 -11.51 -5.69
CA ARG A 148 -13.65 -10.21 -5.03
C ARG A 148 -14.32 -10.37 -3.68
N ALA A 149 -13.72 -9.76 -2.66
CA ALA A 149 -14.33 -9.68 -1.34
C ALA A 149 -15.68 -8.98 -1.42
N ARG A 150 -16.74 -9.68 -0.99
CA ARG A 150 -18.09 -9.12 -0.91
C ARG A 150 -18.70 -9.52 0.42
N PHE A 151 -19.27 -8.56 1.09
CA PHE A 151 -19.97 -8.84 2.33
C PHE A 151 -21.25 -8.00 2.40
N PRO A 152 -22.46 -8.60 2.55
CA PRO A 152 -22.73 -10.05 2.43
C PRO A 152 -22.40 -10.57 1.05
N TYR A 153 -22.22 -11.89 0.90
CA TYR A 153 -21.94 -12.51 -0.41
C TYR A 153 -23.04 -12.14 -1.41
N VAL A 154 -22.61 -11.61 -2.53
CA VAL A 154 -23.49 -11.31 -3.67
C VAL A 154 -22.94 -12.04 -4.88
N GLU A 155 -23.76 -12.84 -5.53
CA GLU A 155 -23.35 -13.56 -6.73
C GLU A 155 -22.92 -12.56 -7.82
N PRO A 156 -21.72 -12.73 -8.42
CA PRO A 156 -21.26 -11.82 -9.45
C PRO A 156 -22.11 -11.97 -10.71
N VAL A 157 -22.60 -10.85 -11.21
CA VAL A 157 -23.20 -10.80 -12.55
C VAL A 157 -22.05 -10.96 -13.55
N LEU A 158 -22.00 -12.08 -14.23
CA LEU A 158 -21.05 -12.30 -15.31
C LEU A 158 -21.47 -11.45 -16.52
N PRO A 159 -20.52 -10.82 -17.22
CA PRO A 159 -20.83 -10.16 -18.47
C PRO A 159 -21.44 -11.17 -19.44
N ASP A 160 -22.51 -10.78 -20.10
CA ASP A 160 -23.19 -11.59 -21.07
C ASP A 160 -22.20 -12.00 -22.19
N LYS A 161 -22.06 -13.29 -22.43
CA LYS A 161 -21.16 -13.82 -23.44
C LYS A 161 -21.67 -13.64 -24.89
N THR A 162 -22.78 -12.90 -25.04
CA THR A 162 -23.42 -12.65 -26.33
C THR A 162 -22.91 -11.36 -27.00
N GLY A 163 -21.67 -10.96 -26.79
CA GLY A 163 -21.01 -9.98 -27.66
C GLY A 163 -20.77 -10.65 -29.03
N PRO A 164 -20.97 -9.92 -30.17
CA PRO A 164 -20.78 -10.48 -31.50
C PRO A 164 -19.35 -11.02 -31.61
N ALA A 165 -19.23 -12.26 -32.05
CA ALA A 165 -17.96 -12.81 -32.50
C ALA A 165 -17.43 -11.87 -33.59
N THR A 166 -16.36 -11.17 -33.31
CA THR A 166 -15.60 -10.45 -34.34
C THR A 166 -14.84 -11.51 -35.13
N ASP A 167 -15.26 -11.73 -36.38
CA ASP A 167 -14.53 -12.46 -37.38
C ASP A 167 -13.09 -11.89 -37.57
#